data_352e964b60235bf53c115f8b515430d7
#
_entry.id   352e964b60235bf53c115f8b515430d7
#
_cell.length_a   1.000
_cell.length_b   1.000
_cell.length_c   1.000
_cell.angle_alpha   90.00
_cell.angle_beta   90.00
_cell.angle_gamma   90.00
#
_symmetry.space_group_name_H-M   'P 1'
#
loop_
_entity.id
_entity.type
_entity.pdbx_description
1 polymer ?
#
loop_
_entity_poly.entity_id
_entity_poly.type
_entity_poly.pdbx_seq_one_letter_code
_entity_poly.pdbx_strand_id
1 'polypeptide(L)'
;MKTAFLMALMTALLMLLGDFFGGLRGMTVMLFVGVAMNFFAYWNSDKMVLAHYDAQQVDRNSAPELYGIVEKLAKKANIPMPKVYIINSPVPNAFATGRNPEHAAVAVNTALADMLTKEELAGVLGHELSHIMHRDILVSTIAASMAGAISTIAQWGMFFGGGRDEDGESRNPIASILVMIVAPLAAMLIRTAVSRSREYM
;
A
#
# COMPACT_ATOMS: atom_id res chain seq x y z
N MET A 1 -6.48 10.21 13.23
CA MET A 1 -7.32 9.22 13.93
C MET A 1 -7.48 7.90 13.16
N LYS A 2 -7.85 7.90 11.87
CA LYS A 2 -8.06 6.66 11.08
C LYS A 2 -6.83 5.75 10.99
N THR A 3 -5.64 6.31 10.76
CA THR A 3 -4.37 5.57 10.70
C THR A 3 -4.02 4.90 12.02
N ALA A 4 -4.11 5.65 13.14
CA ALA A 4 -3.84 5.10 14.48
C ALA A 4 -4.81 3.97 14.84
N PHE A 5 -6.08 4.11 14.47
CA PHE A 5 -7.07 3.05 14.64
C PHE A 5 -6.71 1.80 13.85
N LEU A 6 -6.31 1.94 12.58
CA LEU A 6 -5.89 0.83 11.74
C LEU A 6 -4.67 0.10 12.32
N MET A 7 -3.66 0.85 12.74
CA MET A 7 -2.46 0.31 13.39
C MET A 7 -2.78 -0.44 14.70
N ALA A 8 -3.66 0.15 15.53
CA ALA A 8 -4.09 -0.49 16.76
C ALA A 8 -4.87 -1.78 16.50
N LEU A 9 -5.78 -1.77 15.53
CA LEU A 9 -6.54 -2.94 15.13
C LEU A 9 -5.63 -4.08 14.66
N MET A 10 -4.63 -3.78 13.84
CA MET A 10 -3.67 -4.78 13.37
C MET A 10 -2.82 -5.34 14.51
N THR A 11 -2.36 -4.49 15.42
CA THR A 11 -1.63 -4.95 16.61
C THR A 11 -2.51 -5.87 17.46
N ALA A 12 -3.78 -5.49 17.69
CA ALA A 12 -4.72 -6.32 18.45
C ALA A 12 -4.96 -7.69 17.79
N LEU A 13 -5.12 -7.74 16.46
CA LEU A 13 -5.25 -9.00 15.73
C LEU A 13 -4.02 -9.89 15.87
N LEU A 14 -2.81 -9.31 15.77
CA LEU A 14 -1.57 -10.06 15.99
C LEU A 14 -1.47 -10.58 17.43
N MET A 15 -1.86 -9.78 18.41
CA MET A 15 -1.89 -10.21 19.81
C MET A 15 -2.86 -11.38 20.05
N LEU A 16 -4.06 -11.33 19.47
CA LEU A 16 -5.04 -12.42 19.56
C LEU A 16 -4.50 -13.71 18.93
N LEU A 17 -3.85 -13.61 17.78
CA LEU A 17 -3.17 -14.76 17.16
C LEU A 17 -2.03 -15.28 18.04
N GLY A 18 -1.25 -14.39 18.62
CA GLY A 18 -0.18 -14.76 19.56
C GLY A 18 -0.70 -15.49 20.80
N ASP A 19 -1.80 -15.01 21.37
CA ASP A 19 -2.46 -15.63 22.50
C ASP A 19 -2.98 -17.03 22.16
N PHE A 20 -3.62 -17.16 21.01
CA PHE A 20 -4.16 -18.44 20.54
C PHE A 20 -3.08 -19.54 20.40
N PHE A 21 -1.87 -19.17 19.91
CA PHE A 21 -0.81 -20.16 19.67
C PHE A 21 0.18 -20.31 20.83
N GLY A 22 0.35 -19.30 21.67
CA GLY A 22 1.40 -19.30 22.71
C GLY A 22 0.95 -18.71 24.05
N GLY A 23 -0.35 -18.50 24.26
CA GLY A 23 -0.88 -17.88 25.46
C GLY A 23 -0.27 -16.49 25.71
N LEU A 24 -0.14 -16.10 26.96
CA LEU A 24 0.39 -14.79 27.35
C LEU A 24 1.77 -14.49 26.78
N ARG A 25 2.64 -15.49 26.63
CA ARG A 25 3.98 -15.32 26.01
C ARG A 25 3.88 -15.01 24.53
N GLY A 26 3.03 -15.76 23.81
CA GLY A 26 2.78 -15.54 22.39
C GLY A 26 2.15 -14.15 22.15
N MET A 27 1.18 -13.76 22.97
CA MET A 27 0.56 -12.43 22.93
C MET A 27 1.61 -11.31 23.10
N THR A 28 2.50 -11.46 24.08
CA THR A 28 3.54 -10.46 24.37
C THR A 28 4.53 -10.34 23.18
N VAL A 29 4.97 -11.46 22.63
CA VAL A 29 5.84 -11.47 21.45
C VAL A 29 5.17 -10.77 20.27
N MET A 30 3.91 -11.11 19.99
CA MET A 30 3.15 -10.52 18.88
C MET A 30 2.81 -9.05 19.09
N LEU A 31 2.72 -8.57 20.32
CA LEU A 31 2.64 -7.13 20.60
C LEU A 31 3.89 -6.40 20.09
N PHE A 32 5.08 -6.89 20.45
CA PHE A 32 6.33 -6.27 20.00
C PHE A 32 6.49 -6.36 18.49
N VAL A 33 6.15 -7.49 17.89
CA VAL A 33 6.14 -7.67 16.42
C VAL A 33 5.19 -6.67 15.76
N GLY A 34 3.96 -6.53 16.29
CA GLY A 34 2.98 -5.60 15.75
C GLY A 34 3.42 -4.13 15.84
N VAL A 35 4.01 -3.74 16.96
CA VAL A 35 4.56 -2.39 17.13
C VAL A 35 5.72 -2.15 16.15
N ALA A 36 6.65 -3.10 16.03
CA ALA A 36 7.77 -2.98 15.10
C ALA A 36 7.30 -2.92 13.63
N MET A 37 6.34 -3.76 13.24
CA MET A 37 5.74 -3.74 11.90
C MET A 37 5.02 -2.42 11.61
N ASN A 38 4.25 -1.90 12.55
CA ASN A 38 3.58 -0.61 12.40
C ASN A 38 4.60 0.54 12.24
N PHE A 39 5.65 0.53 13.04
CA PHE A 39 6.73 1.51 12.93
C PHE A 39 7.39 1.43 11.54
N PHE A 40 7.75 0.23 11.11
CA PHE A 40 8.36 0.02 9.80
C PHE A 40 7.43 0.43 8.65
N ALA A 41 6.15 0.04 8.71
CA ALA A 41 5.15 0.40 7.72
C ALA A 41 4.94 1.92 7.64
N TYR A 42 4.89 2.61 8.78
CA TYR A 42 4.74 4.07 8.80
C TYR A 42 5.90 4.78 8.08
N TRP A 43 7.16 4.34 8.35
CA TRP A 43 8.35 5.01 7.79
C TRP A 43 8.66 4.61 6.34
N ASN A 44 8.25 3.43 5.90
CA ASN A 44 8.62 2.89 4.60
C ASN A 44 7.42 2.59 3.69
N SER A 45 6.22 3.00 4.07
CA SER A 45 5.00 2.68 3.33
C SER A 45 5.03 3.15 1.87
N ASP A 46 5.56 4.34 1.61
CA ASP A 46 5.75 4.88 0.26
C ASP A 46 6.66 3.99 -0.58
N LYS A 47 7.82 3.61 -0.04
CA LYS A 47 8.80 2.76 -0.72
C LYS A 47 8.25 1.36 -1.00
N MET A 48 7.50 0.80 -0.04
CA MET A 48 6.91 -0.54 -0.19
C MET A 48 5.86 -0.56 -1.31
N VAL A 49 4.99 0.45 -1.37
CA VAL A 49 3.98 0.56 -2.43
C VAL A 49 4.64 0.76 -3.79
N LEU A 50 5.60 1.68 -3.90
CA LEU A 50 6.30 1.95 -5.15
C LEU A 50 7.10 0.73 -5.64
N ALA A 51 7.77 0.01 -4.74
CA ALA A 51 8.49 -1.21 -5.08
C ALA A 51 7.55 -2.35 -5.51
N HIS A 52 6.36 -2.45 -4.91
CA HIS A 52 5.37 -3.45 -5.30
C HIS A 52 4.89 -3.28 -6.75
N TYR A 53 4.82 -2.04 -7.23
CA TYR A 53 4.42 -1.70 -8.60
C TYR A 53 5.60 -1.54 -9.57
N ASP A 54 6.83 -1.86 -9.15
CA ASP A 54 8.06 -1.63 -9.94
C ASP A 54 8.13 -0.20 -10.49
N ALA A 55 7.77 0.77 -9.65
CA ALA A 55 7.68 2.16 -10.01
C ALA A 55 9.07 2.78 -10.21
N GLN A 56 9.32 3.37 -11.37
CA GLN A 56 10.58 3.99 -11.72
C GLN A 56 10.51 5.49 -11.46
N GLN A 57 11.42 6.00 -10.64
CA GLN A 57 11.49 7.43 -10.39
C GLN A 57 11.96 8.16 -11.65
N VAL A 58 11.25 9.24 -11.99
CA VAL A 58 11.60 10.11 -13.13
C VAL A 58 11.89 11.53 -12.67
N ASP A 59 12.66 12.22 -13.49
CA ASP A 59 13.05 13.60 -13.29
C ASP A 59 12.67 14.47 -14.50
N ARG A 60 13.11 15.73 -14.46
CA ARG A 60 12.85 16.68 -15.56
C ARG A 60 13.51 16.27 -16.87
N ASN A 61 14.58 15.48 -16.84
CA ASN A 61 15.30 15.07 -18.04
C ASN A 61 14.67 13.82 -18.67
N SER A 62 14.26 12.86 -17.82
CA SER A 62 13.70 11.58 -18.26
C SER A 62 12.21 11.65 -18.64
N ALA A 63 11.43 12.54 -17.98
CA ALA A 63 10.01 12.74 -18.27
C ALA A 63 9.61 14.23 -18.13
N PRO A 64 10.10 15.11 -19.02
CA PRO A 64 9.96 16.56 -18.87
C PRO A 64 8.51 17.03 -18.81
N GLU A 65 7.64 16.39 -19.56
CA GLU A 65 6.23 16.75 -19.65
C GLU A 65 5.49 16.41 -18.35
N LEU A 66 5.54 15.16 -17.92
CA LEU A 66 4.90 14.71 -16.68
C LEU A 66 5.45 15.48 -15.48
N TYR A 67 6.77 15.62 -15.40
CA TYR A 67 7.42 16.36 -14.32
C TYR A 67 6.96 17.82 -14.28
N GLY A 68 6.84 18.46 -15.45
CA GLY A 68 6.39 19.85 -15.59
C GLY A 68 4.92 20.04 -15.16
N ILE A 69 4.05 19.08 -15.45
CA ILE A 69 2.65 19.10 -14.97
C ILE A 69 2.61 19.05 -13.45
N VAL A 70 3.28 18.07 -12.84
CA VAL A 70 3.30 17.91 -11.37
C VAL A 70 3.91 19.14 -10.69
N GLU A 71 4.99 19.70 -11.24
CA GLU A 71 5.63 20.90 -10.69
C GLU A 71 4.69 22.11 -10.67
N LYS A 72 3.97 22.35 -11.76
CA LYS A 72 2.98 23.43 -11.84
C LYS A 72 1.86 23.26 -10.83
N LEU A 73 1.35 22.03 -10.70
CA LEU A 73 0.29 21.69 -9.75
C LEU A 73 0.76 21.82 -8.30
N ALA A 74 1.95 21.32 -7.96
CA ALA A 74 2.52 21.42 -6.63
C ALA A 74 2.71 22.89 -6.21
N LYS A 75 3.23 23.72 -7.12
CA LYS A 75 3.35 25.17 -6.90
C LYS A 75 1.98 25.83 -6.65
N LYS A 76 0.97 25.48 -7.47
CA LYS A 76 -0.40 26.02 -7.32
C LYS A 76 -1.04 25.60 -6.00
N ALA A 77 -0.80 24.37 -5.55
CA ALA A 77 -1.30 23.82 -4.29
C ALA A 77 -0.48 24.25 -3.06
N ASN A 78 0.62 24.99 -3.26
CA ASN A 78 1.56 25.38 -2.21
C ASN A 78 2.05 24.20 -1.35
N ILE A 79 2.39 23.09 -2.01
CA ILE A 79 2.99 21.90 -1.38
C ILE A 79 4.42 21.71 -1.91
N PRO A 80 5.30 21.03 -1.15
CA PRO A 80 6.59 20.61 -1.65
C PRO A 80 6.45 19.75 -2.91
N MET A 81 7.41 19.87 -3.84
CA MET A 81 7.43 19.03 -5.04
C MET A 81 7.50 17.55 -4.66
N PRO A 82 6.49 16.73 -4.95
CA PRO A 82 6.52 15.30 -4.68
C PRO A 82 7.49 14.60 -5.64
N LYS A 83 7.97 13.43 -5.25
CA LYS A 83 8.71 12.56 -6.18
C LYS A 83 7.75 12.03 -7.24
N VAL A 84 8.21 12.00 -8.49
CA VAL A 84 7.40 11.55 -9.63
C VAL A 84 7.88 10.19 -10.08
N TYR A 85 6.95 9.27 -10.31
CA TYR A 85 7.22 7.90 -10.75
C TYR A 85 6.38 7.53 -11.96
N ILE A 86 6.92 6.68 -12.80
CA ILE A 86 6.20 6.00 -13.89
C ILE A 86 6.17 4.51 -13.60
N ILE A 87 5.01 3.91 -13.86
CA ILE A 87 4.79 2.46 -13.73
C ILE A 87 4.46 1.93 -15.12
N ASN A 88 5.25 0.96 -15.59
CA ASN A 88 4.95 0.28 -16.85
C ASN A 88 3.79 -0.71 -16.66
N SER A 89 2.58 -0.27 -16.95
CA SER A 89 1.36 -1.06 -16.76
C SER A 89 0.32 -0.76 -17.84
N PRO A 90 -0.35 -1.79 -18.39
CA PRO A 90 -1.43 -1.62 -19.35
C PRO A 90 -2.74 -1.16 -18.71
N VAL A 91 -2.83 -1.12 -17.39
CA VAL A 91 -4.02 -0.65 -16.67
C VAL A 91 -3.87 0.84 -16.41
N PRO A 92 -4.77 1.71 -16.92
CA PRO A 92 -4.69 3.14 -16.68
C PRO A 92 -4.96 3.44 -15.20
N ASN A 93 -3.98 4.04 -14.53
CA ASN A 93 -4.07 4.42 -13.12
C ASN A 93 -3.06 5.52 -12.78
N ALA A 94 -3.38 6.32 -11.76
CA ALA A 94 -2.45 7.19 -11.07
C ALA A 94 -2.78 7.17 -9.57
N PHE A 95 -1.80 7.40 -8.73
CA PHE A 95 -2.02 7.51 -7.30
C PHE A 95 -0.95 8.35 -6.62
N ALA A 96 -1.33 8.94 -5.49
CA ALA A 96 -0.40 9.56 -4.57
C ALA A 96 -0.14 8.64 -3.37
N THR A 97 1.10 8.63 -2.89
CA THR A 97 1.53 7.87 -1.72
C THR A 97 2.47 8.71 -0.85
N GLY A 98 2.65 8.32 0.40
CA GLY A 98 3.55 9.01 1.32
C GLY A 98 2.95 9.19 2.71
N ARG A 99 3.79 9.58 3.67
CA ARG A 99 3.36 9.78 5.06
C ARG A 99 2.96 11.23 5.36
N ASN A 100 3.47 12.18 4.61
CA ASN A 100 3.19 13.61 4.72
C ASN A 100 3.57 14.32 3.41
N PRO A 101 3.21 15.61 3.22
CA PRO A 101 3.54 16.35 2.00
C PRO A 101 5.05 16.41 1.68
N GLU A 102 5.91 16.46 2.70
CA GLU A 102 7.36 16.52 2.56
C GLU A 102 7.96 15.18 2.07
N HIS A 103 7.21 14.09 2.25
CA HIS A 103 7.62 12.74 1.84
C HIS A 103 6.54 12.11 0.96
N ALA A 104 6.01 12.88 0.04
CA ALA A 104 5.00 12.43 -0.90
C ALA A 104 5.63 12.00 -2.24
N ALA A 105 4.95 11.09 -2.89
CA ALA A 105 5.24 10.66 -4.24
C ALA A 105 3.94 10.53 -5.05
N VAL A 106 4.03 10.77 -6.34
CA VAL A 106 2.94 10.57 -7.30
C VAL A 106 3.44 9.58 -8.35
N ALA A 107 2.64 8.56 -8.62
CA ALA A 107 2.93 7.55 -9.63
C ALA A 107 1.84 7.56 -10.70
N VAL A 108 2.25 7.41 -11.96
CA VAL A 108 1.38 7.37 -13.13
C VAL A 108 1.72 6.15 -13.96
N ASN A 109 0.71 5.39 -14.36
CA ASN A 109 0.89 4.27 -15.27
C ASN A 109 1.05 4.76 -16.72
N THR A 110 1.89 4.09 -17.51
CA THR A 110 2.10 4.41 -18.92
C THR A 110 0.80 4.46 -19.70
N ALA A 111 -0.09 3.48 -19.50
CA ALA A 111 -1.39 3.46 -20.17
C ALA A 111 -2.26 4.71 -19.90
N LEU A 112 -2.21 5.28 -18.70
CA LEU A 112 -2.94 6.52 -18.39
C LEU A 112 -2.30 7.73 -19.06
N ALA A 113 -0.97 7.81 -19.01
CA ALA A 113 -0.22 8.90 -19.63
C ALA A 113 -0.41 8.94 -21.15
N ASP A 114 -0.51 7.76 -21.81
CA ASP A 114 -0.70 7.64 -23.26
C ASP A 114 -2.17 7.89 -23.69
N MET A 115 -3.13 7.64 -22.78
CA MET A 115 -4.56 7.76 -23.06
C MET A 115 -5.07 9.20 -22.96
N LEU A 116 -4.53 9.98 -22.04
CA LEU A 116 -5.03 11.30 -21.69
C LEU A 116 -4.25 12.43 -22.37
N THR A 117 -4.97 13.50 -22.69
CA THR A 117 -4.34 14.79 -23.03
C THR A 117 -3.62 15.36 -21.80
N LYS A 118 -2.73 16.33 -22.03
CA LYS A 118 -2.01 17.00 -20.93
C LYS A 118 -2.93 17.65 -19.91
N GLU A 119 -4.01 18.23 -20.40
CA GLU A 119 -5.03 18.91 -19.59
C GLU A 119 -5.83 17.91 -18.73
N GLU A 120 -6.20 16.77 -19.31
CA GLU A 120 -6.91 15.70 -18.59
C GLU A 120 -5.98 15.05 -17.55
N LEU A 121 -4.73 14.74 -17.93
CA LEU A 121 -3.73 14.21 -17.01
C LEU A 121 -3.46 15.19 -15.86
N ALA A 122 -3.39 16.49 -16.15
CA ALA A 122 -3.25 17.52 -15.11
C ALA A 122 -4.47 17.54 -14.16
N GLY A 123 -5.67 17.28 -14.67
CA GLY A 123 -6.89 17.14 -13.86
C GLY A 123 -6.77 15.97 -12.88
N VAL A 124 -6.43 14.77 -13.37
CA VAL A 124 -6.22 13.57 -12.56
C VAL A 124 -5.12 13.79 -11.51
N LEU A 125 -3.97 14.31 -11.93
CA LEU A 125 -2.85 14.57 -11.02
C LEU A 125 -3.18 15.65 -9.99
N GLY A 126 -3.98 16.65 -10.36
CA GLY A 126 -4.49 17.66 -9.43
C GLY A 126 -5.35 17.04 -8.32
N HIS A 127 -6.17 16.07 -8.68
CA HIS A 127 -6.95 15.29 -7.71
C HIS A 127 -6.03 14.52 -6.76
N GLU A 128 -5.05 13.78 -7.27
CA GLU A 128 -4.09 13.02 -6.46
C GLU A 128 -3.26 13.95 -5.53
N LEU A 129 -2.85 15.13 -6.01
CA LEU A 129 -2.15 16.09 -5.18
C LEU A 129 -3.03 16.69 -4.07
N SER A 130 -4.36 16.75 -4.28
CA SER A 130 -5.28 17.19 -3.23
C SER A 130 -5.26 16.25 -2.02
N HIS A 131 -5.10 14.95 -2.24
CA HIS A 131 -4.94 13.97 -1.18
C HIS A 131 -3.65 14.16 -0.37
N ILE A 132 -2.56 14.60 -1.02
CA ILE A 132 -1.32 14.99 -0.34
C ILE A 132 -1.59 16.19 0.57
N MET A 133 -2.22 17.22 0.03
CA MET A 133 -2.52 18.46 0.74
C MET A 133 -3.41 18.23 1.97
N HIS A 134 -4.42 17.37 1.86
CA HIS A 134 -5.33 17.03 2.96
C HIS A 134 -4.78 15.98 3.94
N ARG A 135 -3.57 15.45 3.70
CA ARG A 135 -2.92 14.45 4.55
C ARG A 135 -3.72 13.16 4.72
N ASP A 136 -4.52 12.79 3.75
CA ASP A 136 -5.33 11.56 3.79
C ASP A 136 -4.66 10.38 3.06
N ILE A 137 -3.58 10.62 2.31
CA ILE A 137 -2.76 9.59 1.64
C ILE A 137 -2.18 8.56 2.62
N LEU A 138 -1.85 8.97 3.84
CA LEU A 138 -1.22 8.10 4.83
C LEU A 138 -2.08 6.87 5.16
N VAL A 139 -3.39 7.03 5.25
CA VAL A 139 -4.31 5.92 5.56
C VAL A 139 -4.32 4.89 4.44
N SER A 140 -4.47 5.34 3.18
CA SER A 140 -4.46 4.46 2.01
C SER A 140 -3.09 3.81 1.79
N THR A 141 -2.01 4.57 2.00
CA THR A 141 -0.64 4.05 1.87
C THR A 141 -0.33 2.97 2.90
N ILE A 142 -0.70 3.16 4.16
CA ILE A 142 -0.52 2.14 5.20
C ILE A 142 -1.41 0.92 4.92
N ALA A 143 -2.68 1.13 4.55
CA ALA A 143 -3.57 0.02 4.20
C ALA A 143 -3.02 -0.81 3.02
N ALA A 144 -2.51 -0.16 1.97
CA ALA A 144 -1.89 -0.83 0.83
C ALA A 144 -0.61 -1.60 1.23
N SER A 145 0.25 -0.99 2.05
CA SER A 145 1.48 -1.63 2.54
C SER A 145 1.18 -2.86 3.38
N MET A 146 0.18 -2.77 4.27
CA MET A 146 -0.25 -3.89 5.10
C MET A 146 -0.87 -5.01 4.26
N ALA A 147 -1.70 -4.67 3.26
CA ALA A 147 -2.26 -5.63 2.33
C ALA A 147 -1.16 -6.38 1.56
N GLY A 148 -0.12 -5.66 1.10
CA GLY A 148 1.05 -6.25 0.46
C GLY A 148 1.82 -7.19 1.38
N ALA A 149 2.10 -6.79 2.61
CA ALA A 149 2.78 -7.61 3.61
C ALA A 149 1.99 -8.89 3.93
N ILE A 150 0.68 -8.76 4.12
CA ILE A 150 -0.23 -9.89 4.38
C ILE A 150 -0.26 -10.85 3.18
N SER A 151 -0.35 -10.31 1.96
CA SER A 151 -0.32 -11.11 0.73
C SER A 151 0.98 -11.90 0.60
N THR A 152 2.12 -11.28 0.93
CA THR A 152 3.43 -11.93 0.93
C THR A 152 3.49 -13.06 1.96
N ILE A 153 3.01 -12.83 3.19
CA ILE A 153 2.96 -13.86 4.23
C ILE A 153 2.07 -15.04 3.80
N ALA A 154 0.91 -14.75 3.19
CA ALA A 154 0.01 -15.79 2.67
C ALA A 154 0.66 -16.62 1.57
N GLN A 155 1.39 -15.98 0.64
CA GLN A 155 2.14 -16.68 -0.41
C GLN A 155 3.26 -17.56 0.19
N TRP A 156 4.01 -17.06 1.16
CA TRP A 156 5.02 -17.84 1.87
C TRP A 156 4.40 -19.00 2.63
N GLY A 157 3.25 -18.80 3.28
CA GLY A 157 2.51 -19.86 3.96
C GLY A 157 2.09 -20.99 3.01
N MET A 158 1.67 -20.63 1.78
CA MET A 158 1.38 -21.63 0.73
C MET A 158 2.64 -22.37 0.25
N PHE A 159 3.77 -21.66 0.13
CA PHE A 159 5.02 -22.24 -0.37
C PHE A 159 5.69 -23.17 0.65
N PHE A 160 5.69 -22.81 1.92
CA PHE A 160 6.30 -23.60 3.00
C PHE A 160 5.33 -24.52 3.74
N GLY A 161 4.00 -24.25 3.66
CA GLY A 161 2.96 -25.05 4.31
C GLY A 161 2.21 -26.02 3.37
N GLY A 162 2.49 -25.97 2.07
CA GLY A 162 1.70 -26.65 1.03
C GLY A 162 2.07 -28.08 0.74
N GLY A 163 2.76 -28.78 1.61
CA GLY A 163 2.87 -30.24 1.52
C GLY A 163 1.53 -30.86 1.92
N ARG A 164 0.80 -31.46 0.96
CA ARG A 164 -0.25 -32.42 1.26
C ARG A 164 0.42 -33.77 1.54
N ASP A 165 0.05 -34.40 2.64
CA ASP A 165 0.37 -35.81 2.87
C ASP A 165 -0.44 -36.68 1.90
N GLU A 166 -0.03 -37.92 1.71
CA GLU A 166 -0.70 -38.89 0.80
C GLU A 166 -2.20 -39.03 1.10
N ASP A 167 -2.65 -38.68 2.30
CA ASP A 167 -4.04 -38.70 2.75
C ASP A 167 -4.82 -37.40 2.49
N GLY A 168 -4.22 -36.43 1.79
CA GLY A 168 -4.89 -35.18 1.40
C GLY A 168 -5.06 -34.14 2.51
N GLU A 169 -4.58 -34.39 3.71
CA GLU A 169 -4.59 -33.43 4.82
C GLU A 169 -3.44 -32.43 4.72
N SER A 170 -3.71 -31.20 5.11
CA SER A 170 -2.72 -30.13 5.14
C SER A 170 -1.65 -30.43 6.20
N ARG A 171 -0.41 -30.58 5.77
CA ARG A 171 0.76 -30.86 6.63
C ARG A 171 0.97 -29.83 7.74
N ASN A 172 0.34 -28.68 7.63
CA ASN A 172 0.39 -27.63 8.66
C ASN A 172 -0.98 -26.92 8.80
N PRO A 173 -1.86 -27.39 9.69
CA PRO A 173 -3.18 -26.79 9.91
C PRO A 173 -3.08 -25.31 10.33
N ILE A 174 -1.95 -24.91 10.91
CA ILE A 174 -1.68 -23.52 11.32
C ILE A 174 -1.57 -22.62 10.09
N ALA A 175 -0.84 -23.04 9.05
CA ALA A 175 -0.71 -22.29 7.81
C ALA A 175 -2.07 -22.12 7.11
N SER A 176 -2.91 -23.14 7.12
CA SER A 176 -4.25 -23.10 6.54
C SER A 176 -5.18 -22.12 7.27
N ILE A 177 -5.15 -22.11 8.59
CA ILE A 177 -5.92 -21.18 9.42
C ILE A 177 -5.43 -19.74 9.21
N LEU A 178 -4.12 -19.54 9.13
CA LEU A 178 -3.52 -18.23 8.91
C LEU A 178 -3.93 -17.67 7.55
N VAL A 179 -3.91 -18.46 6.50
CA VAL A 179 -4.40 -18.10 5.17
C VAL A 179 -5.91 -17.81 5.20
N MET A 180 -6.70 -18.61 5.90
CA MET A 180 -8.16 -18.46 5.97
C MET A 180 -8.59 -17.16 6.66
N ILE A 181 -7.84 -16.69 7.66
CA ILE A 181 -8.15 -15.44 8.37
C ILE A 181 -7.51 -14.23 7.68
N VAL A 182 -6.28 -14.38 7.22
CA VAL A 182 -5.47 -13.29 6.69
C VAL A 182 -5.86 -12.92 5.26
N ALA A 183 -6.23 -13.89 4.42
CA ALA A 183 -6.62 -13.62 3.04
C ALA A 183 -7.89 -12.75 2.91
N PRO A 184 -8.98 -12.97 3.68
CA PRO A 184 -10.14 -12.06 3.66
C PRO A 184 -9.82 -10.65 4.16
N LEU A 185 -8.97 -10.53 5.19
CA LEU A 185 -8.54 -9.22 5.71
C LEU A 185 -7.69 -8.46 4.69
N ALA A 186 -6.76 -9.14 4.01
CA ALA A 186 -5.99 -8.58 2.91
C ALA A 186 -6.91 -8.13 1.77
N ALA A 187 -7.85 -8.97 1.35
CA ALA A 187 -8.81 -8.64 0.31
C ALA A 187 -9.69 -7.43 0.68
N MET A 188 -10.11 -7.33 1.95
CA MET A 188 -10.87 -6.19 2.46
C MET A 188 -10.03 -4.90 2.43
N LEU A 189 -8.77 -4.95 2.86
CA LEU A 189 -7.85 -3.81 2.85
C LEU A 189 -7.53 -3.36 1.42
N ILE A 190 -7.28 -4.32 0.52
CA ILE A 190 -7.04 -4.04 -0.90
C ILE A 190 -8.28 -3.40 -1.53
N ARG A 191 -9.47 -3.94 -1.27
CA ARG A 191 -10.75 -3.35 -1.76
C ARG A 191 -10.94 -1.93 -1.24
N THR A 192 -10.65 -1.67 0.02
CA THR A 192 -10.77 -0.33 0.62
C THR A 192 -9.76 0.66 0.03
N ALA A 193 -8.54 0.22 -0.26
CA ALA A 193 -7.52 1.03 -0.90
C ALA A 193 -7.84 1.30 -2.38
N VAL A 194 -8.36 0.29 -3.12
CA VAL A 194 -8.69 0.37 -4.55
C VAL A 194 -10.04 1.05 -4.78
N SER A 195 -11.03 0.89 -3.89
CA SER A 195 -12.39 1.45 -4.05
C SER A 195 -12.39 2.97 -4.11
N ARG A 196 -11.47 3.64 -3.41
CA ARG A 196 -11.34 5.10 -3.49
C ARG A 196 -10.82 5.60 -4.83
N SER A 197 -10.12 4.77 -5.59
CA SER A 197 -9.63 5.10 -6.94
C SER A 197 -10.74 5.03 -8.01
N ARG A 198 -11.90 4.43 -7.71
CA ARG A 198 -12.99 4.24 -8.67
C ARG A 198 -14.20 5.16 -8.48
N GLU A 199 -14.20 6.02 -7.49
CA GLU A 199 -15.37 6.86 -7.20
C GLU A 199 -15.57 8.02 -8.20
N TYR A 200 -14.72 8.15 -9.23
CA TYR A 200 -14.79 9.25 -10.20
C TYR A 200 -14.49 8.79 -11.64
N MET A 201 -15.15 7.73 -12.11
CA MET A 201 -15.34 7.50 -13.55
C MET A 201 -16.82 7.61 -13.88
#